data_2a666283f0ffc1633652ce092eebc436
#
_entry.id   2a666283f0ffc1633652ce092eebc436
#
_cell.length_a   1.000
_cell.length_b   1.000
_cell.length_c   1.000
_cell.angle_alpha   90.00
_cell.angle_beta   90.00
_cell.angle_gamma   90.00
#
_symmetry.space_group_name_H-M   'P 1'
#
loop_
_entity.id
_entity.type
_entity.pdbx_description
1 polymer ?
#
loop_
_entity_poly.entity_id
_entity_poly.type
_entity_poly.pdbx_seq_one_letter_code
_entity_poly.pdbx_strand_id
1 'polypeptide(L)'
;MFRPFGRGLLLCAALALAARCGAGATPIVPTNPTITTDTFTGQLTPNGAFTHQFAVHATGKVTATLTSVQPDATKTIGFSLGTVIGTTCQAVLANDAAVQTNVLTGTAQIGGSFCLRVYDVGSVTTDTGPFTYTVTVEHP
;
A
#
# COMPACT_ATOMS: atom_id res chain seq x y z
N MET A 1 65.89 -44.87 -43.13
CA MET A 1 65.64 -46.28 -43.45
C MET A 1 64.35 -46.71 -42.78
N PHE A 2 63.32 -47.04 -43.61
CA PHE A 2 62.15 -47.90 -43.32
C PHE A 2 61.25 -47.74 -42.09
N ARG A 3 59.99 -47.22 -42.28
CA ARG A 3 58.61 -47.77 -42.15
C ARG A 3 58.41 -48.99 -41.18
N PRO A 4 57.16 -49.27 -40.66
CA PRO A 4 55.82 -48.91 -41.14
C PRO A 4 54.73 -48.72 -40.06
N PHE A 5 53.64 -48.13 -40.51
CA PHE A 5 52.20 -48.37 -40.30
C PHE A 5 51.69 -49.14 -39.07
N GLY A 6 50.86 -48.50 -38.31
CA GLY A 6 49.86 -49.10 -37.45
C GLY A 6 48.56 -48.35 -37.52
N ARG A 7 47.62 -48.82 -38.34
CA ARG A 7 46.22 -48.32 -38.36
C ARG A 7 45.50 -48.86 -37.11
N GLY A 8 45.24 -47.99 -36.18
CA GLY A 8 44.34 -48.27 -35.09
C GLY A 8 43.02 -47.49 -35.26
N LEU A 9 42.02 -48.24 -35.71
CA LEU A 9 40.65 -47.79 -35.86
C LEU A 9 40.03 -47.72 -34.45
N LEU A 10 39.89 -46.54 -33.85
CA LEU A 10 39.16 -46.35 -32.59
C LEU A 10 37.80 -45.80 -32.89
N LEU A 11 36.79 -46.67 -32.74
CA LEU A 11 35.37 -46.28 -32.69
C LEU A 11 35.15 -45.36 -31.52
N CYS A 12 34.88 -44.07 -31.77
CA CYS A 12 34.31 -43.18 -30.78
C CYS A 12 32.79 -43.40 -30.73
N ALA A 13 32.36 -44.15 -29.73
CA ALA A 13 30.95 -44.19 -29.35
C ALA A 13 30.57 -42.87 -28.72
N ALA A 14 29.84 -42.01 -29.46
CA ALA A 14 29.26 -40.79 -28.93
C ALA A 14 28.07 -41.15 -28.05
N LEU A 15 28.23 -41.10 -26.72
CA LEU A 15 27.12 -41.06 -25.80
C LEU A 15 26.50 -39.64 -25.83
N ALA A 16 25.36 -39.54 -26.52
CA ALA A 16 24.50 -38.37 -26.42
C ALA A 16 23.79 -38.39 -25.05
N LEU A 17 24.32 -37.65 -24.06
CA LEU A 17 23.56 -37.29 -22.87
C LEU A 17 22.53 -36.24 -23.27
N ALA A 18 21.31 -36.65 -23.51
CA ALA A 18 20.17 -35.75 -23.59
C ALA A 18 19.89 -35.22 -22.18
N ALA A 19 20.44 -34.03 -21.86
CA ALA A 19 20.03 -33.26 -20.70
C ALA A 19 18.59 -32.80 -20.90
N ARG A 20 17.65 -33.51 -20.31
CA ARG A 20 16.28 -33.06 -20.16
C ARG A 20 16.27 -31.94 -19.10
N CYS A 21 16.48 -30.69 -19.50
CA CYS A 21 16.04 -29.55 -18.75
C CYS A 21 14.53 -29.43 -18.90
N GLY A 22 13.82 -30.26 -18.18
CA GLY A 22 12.39 -30.14 -17.94
C GLY A 22 12.16 -29.35 -16.66
N ALA A 23 12.66 -28.11 -16.58
CA ALA A 23 12.17 -27.17 -15.60
C ALA A 23 10.83 -26.64 -16.14
N GLY A 24 9.76 -27.30 -15.78
CA GLY A 24 8.42 -26.73 -15.87
C GLY A 24 8.35 -25.55 -14.89
N ALA A 25 8.79 -24.37 -15.33
CA ALA A 25 8.48 -23.15 -14.65
C ALA A 25 6.97 -22.99 -14.75
N THR A 26 6.26 -23.32 -13.67
CA THR A 26 4.86 -22.94 -13.54
C THR A 26 4.81 -21.42 -13.67
N PRO A 27 4.02 -20.88 -14.61
CA PRO A 27 3.88 -19.44 -14.71
C PRO A 27 3.36 -18.92 -13.36
N ILE A 28 4.15 -18.09 -12.69
CA ILE A 28 3.69 -17.36 -11.51
C ILE A 28 2.69 -16.35 -12.05
N VAL A 29 1.40 -16.68 -11.95
CA VAL A 29 0.33 -15.71 -12.21
C VAL A 29 0.46 -14.67 -11.11
N PRO A 30 0.75 -13.39 -11.42
CA PRO A 30 0.76 -12.35 -10.40
C PRO A 30 -0.66 -12.27 -9.82
N THR A 31 -0.81 -12.71 -8.58
CA THR A 31 -2.04 -12.51 -7.83
C THR A 31 -2.13 -11.03 -7.51
N ASN A 32 -3.12 -10.37 -8.10
CA ASN A 32 -3.45 -9.00 -7.72
C ASN A 32 -3.79 -8.98 -6.22
N PRO A 33 -3.21 -8.09 -5.40
CA PRO A 33 -3.51 -8.07 -3.98
C PRO A 33 -5.01 -7.82 -3.76
N THR A 34 -5.58 -8.49 -2.78
CA THR A 34 -6.97 -8.25 -2.37
C THR A 34 -7.06 -6.84 -1.78
N ILE A 35 -7.96 -6.03 -2.30
CA ILE A 35 -8.22 -4.69 -1.77
C ILE A 35 -9.17 -4.80 -0.57
N THR A 36 -8.76 -4.20 0.53
CA THR A 36 -9.54 -4.07 1.76
C THR A 36 -10.00 -2.62 1.91
N THR A 37 -11.17 -2.42 2.47
CA THR A 37 -11.70 -1.09 2.81
C THR A 37 -11.94 -1.00 4.30
N ASP A 38 -11.21 -0.13 4.97
CA ASP A 38 -11.44 0.26 6.35
C ASP A 38 -12.28 1.53 6.42
N THR A 39 -13.17 1.62 7.40
CA THR A 39 -13.99 2.80 7.64
C THR A 39 -13.74 3.33 9.04
N PHE A 40 -13.33 4.58 9.12
CA PHE A 40 -13.02 5.29 10.36
C PHE A 40 -14.01 6.43 10.57
N THR A 41 -14.53 6.50 11.79
CA THR A 41 -15.42 7.57 12.22
C THR A 41 -14.89 8.21 13.48
N GLY A 42 -15.22 9.47 13.70
CA GLY A 42 -14.84 10.17 14.91
C GLY A 42 -15.54 11.52 15.05
N GLN A 43 -15.20 12.21 16.14
CA GLN A 43 -15.72 13.52 16.42
C GLN A 43 -14.56 14.46 16.70
N LEU A 44 -14.52 15.59 15.97
CA LEU A 44 -13.55 16.65 16.19
C LEU A 44 -14.13 17.73 17.11
N THR A 45 -13.39 18.06 18.14
CA THR A 45 -13.58 19.23 18.99
C THR A 45 -12.64 20.36 18.54
N PRO A 46 -12.81 21.60 19.01
CA PRO A 46 -11.89 22.68 18.70
C PRO A 46 -10.43 22.32 19.01
N ASN A 47 -9.53 22.49 18.03
CA ASN A 47 -8.12 22.08 18.06
C ASN A 47 -7.90 20.58 18.30
N GLY A 48 -8.94 19.75 18.12
CA GLY A 48 -8.89 18.32 18.32
C GLY A 48 -8.24 17.58 17.15
N ALA A 49 -7.74 16.37 17.44
CA ALA A 49 -7.24 15.45 16.43
C ALA A 49 -7.45 14.01 16.88
N PHE A 50 -7.69 13.13 15.90
CA PHE A 50 -7.77 11.68 16.11
C PHE A 50 -6.86 10.95 15.14
N THR A 51 -6.26 9.86 15.62
CA THR A 51 -5.42 8.99 14.81
C THR A 51 -6.02 7.58 14.79
N HIS A 52 -6.23 7.07 13.59
CA HIS A 52 -6.66 5.72 13.32
C HIS A 52 -5.50 4.95 12.70
N GLN A 53 -5.27 3.73 13.16
CA GLN A 53 -4.23 2.85 12.62
C GLN A 53 -4.87 1.73 11.80
N PHE A 54 -4.21 1.32 10.73
CA PHE A 54 -4.61 0.19 9.89
C PHE A 54 -3.37 -0.54 9.36
N ALA A 55 -3.56 -1.78 8.94
CA ALA A 55 -2.48 -2.63 8.44
C ALA A 55 -2.60 -2.80 6.93
N VAL A 56 -1.54 -2.46 6.21
CA VAL A 56 -1.41 -2.75 4.77
C VAL A 56 -0.59 -4.03 4.63
N HIS A 57 -1.08 -5.01 3.89
CA HIS A 57 -0.48 -6.34 3.82
C HIS A 57 0.41 -6.56 2.60
N ALA A 58 0.27 -5.74 1.58
CA ALA A 58 1.06 -5.84 0.34
C ALA A 58 1.44 -4.45 -0.19
N THR A 59 2.35 -4.42 -1.15
CA THR A 59 2.63 -3.21 -1.92
C THR A 59 1.43 -2.82 -2.76
N GLY A 60 1.14 -1.55 -2.85
CA GLY A 60 0.06 -1.07 -3.70
C GLY A 60 -0.47 0.31 -3.32
N LYS A 61 -1.52 0.68 -4.02
CA LYS A 61 -2.16 1.97 -3.84
C LYS A 61 -2.97 2.00 -2.55
N VAL A 62 -2.82 3.09 -1.79
CA VAL A 62 -3.63 3.40 -0.61
C VAL A 62 -4.42 4.66 -0.90
N THR A 63 -5.74 4.62 -0.74
CA THR A 63 -6.64 5.73 -1.04
C THR A 63 -7.50 6.02 0.17
N ALA A 64 -7.38 7.20 0.74
CA ALA A 64 -8.26 7.68 1.81
C ALA A 64 -9.23 8.71 1.26
N THR A 65 -10.52 8.49 1.47
CA THR A 65 -11.60 9.36 1.04
C THR A 65 -12.37 9.89 2.24
N LEU A 66 -12.47 11.22 2.36
CA LEU A 66 -13.31 11.87 3.37
C LEU A 66 -14.77 11.79 2.92
N THR A 67 -15.50 10.77 3.37
CA THR A 67 -16.84 10.47 2.87
C THR A 67 -17.96 11.27 3.55
N SER A 68 -17.71 11.74 4.76
CA SER A 68 -18.70 12.57 5.48
C SER A 68 -18.04 13.58 6.40
N VAL A 69 -18.58 14.78 6.43
CA VAL A 69 -18.33 15.83 7.45
C VAL A 69 -19.69 16.38 7.86
N GLN A 70 -20.01 16.32 9.15
CA GLN A 70 -21.29 16.81 9.68
C GLN A 70 -21.03 17.80 10.83
N PRO A 71 -21.91 18.80 11.05
CA PRO A 71 -23.23 18.99 10.40
C PRO A 71 -23.17 19.65 9.02
N ASP A 72 -22.02 20.10 8.54
CA ASP A 72 -21.88 20.85 7.30
C ASP A 72 -20.75 20.28 6.43
N ALA A 73 -21.10 19.67 5.32
CA ALA A 73 -20.19 19.04 4.36
C ALA A 73 -19.21 20.01 3.67
N THR A 74 -19.48 21.30 3.74
CA THR A 74 -18.64 22.36 3.14
C THR A 74 -17.52 22.85 4.07
N LYS A 75 -17.57 22.44 5.34
CA LYS A 75 -16.55 22.82 6.32
C LYS A 75 -15.25 22.08 6.07
N THR A 76 -14.17 22.81 6.23
CA THR A 76 -12.83 22.27 6.06
C THR A 76 -12.34 21.60 7.34
N ILE A 77 -11.74 20.43 7.19
CA ILE A 77 -10.96 19.74 8.21
C ILE A 77 -9.63 19.33 7.62
N GLY A 78 -8.65 19.04 8.45
CA GLY A 78 -7.40 18.44 8.03
C GLY A 78 -7.48 16.92 8.08
N PHE A 79 -6.92 16.22 7.08
CA PHE A 79 -6.63 14.80 7.22
C PHE A 79 -5.33 14.41 6.53
N SER A 80 -4.65 13.43 7.07
CA SER A 80 -3.35 12.99 6.60
C SER A 80 -3.22 11.48 6.64
N LEU A 81 -2.48 10.94 5.67
CA LEU A 81 -2.02 9.57 5.64
C LEU A 81 -0.54 9.52 6.02
N GLY A 82 -0.16 8.52 6.77
CA GLY A 82 1.21 8.33 7.20
C GLY A 82 1.54 6.91 7.60
N THR A 83 2.73 6.74 8.15
CA THR A 83 3.24 5.48 8.69
C THR A 83 3.34 5.57 10.20
N VAL A 84 3.14 4.43 10.87
CA VAL A 84 3.32 4.33 12.33
C VAL A 84 4.79 4.05 12.62
N ILE A 85 5.42 4.94 13.39
CA ILE A 85 6.78 4.75 13.90
C ILE A 85 6.72 4.73 15.43
N GLY A 86 6.95 3.56 16.01
CA GLY A 86 6.71 3.35 17.43
C GLY A 86 5.22 3.51 17.76
N THR A 87 4.86 4.56 18.49
CA THR A 87 3.47 4.91 18.83
C THR A 87 2.96 6.15 18.10
N THR A 88 3.79 6.74 17.24
CA THR A 88 3.52 8.03 16.59
C THR A 88 3.11 7.82 15.13
N CYS A 89 2.07 8.53 14.69
CA CYS A 89 1.69 8.65 13.28
C CYS A 89 2.55 9.73 12.62
N GLN A 90 3.42 9.33 11.72
CA GLN A 90 4.21 10.25 10.92
C GLN A 90 3.51 10.49 9.58
N ALA A 91 2.94 11.67 9.41
CA ALA A 91 2.25 12.05 8.18
C ALA A 91 3.22 12.11 7.00
N VAL A 92 2.81 11.52 5.89
CA VAL A 92 3.53 11.54 4.60
C VAL A 92 2.75 12.39 3.59
N LEU A 93 1.44 12.31 3.62
CA LEU A 93 0.52 13.08 2.79
C LEU A 93 -0.47 13.80 3.71
N ALA A 94 -0.79 15.05 3.43
CA ALA A 94 -1.76 15.83 4.19
C ALA A 94 -2.56 16.76 3.28
N ASN A 95 -3.79 17.05 3.69
CA ASN A 95 -4.63 18.09 3.14
C ASN A 95 -5.27 18.86 4.30
N ASP A 96 -4.84 20.11 4.51
CA ASP A 96 -5.30 20.97 5.59
C ASP A 96 -6.56 21.78 5.22
N ALA A 97 -7.06 21.60 4.02
CA ALA A 97 -8.25 22.27 3.51
C ALA A 97 -9.24 21.29 2.89
N ALA A 98 -9.35 20.11 3.49
CA ALA A 98 -10.20 19.05 2.97
C ALA A 98 -11.66 19.30 3.31
N VAL A 99 -12.52 19.13 2.32
CA VAL A 99 -13.99 19.08 2.47
C VAL A 99 -14.47 17.66 2.14
N GLN A 100 -15.71 17.37 2.44
CA GLN A 100 -16.33 16.09 2.07
C GLN A 100 -16.06 15.78 0.60
N THR A 101 -15.79 14.53 0.26
CA THR A 101 -15.37 13.98 -1.04
C THR A 101 -13.89 14.13 -1.40
N ASN A 102 -13.09 14.88 -0.63
CA ASN A 102 -11.66 14.96 -0.89
C ASN A 102 -10.96 13.61 -0.67
N VAL A 103 -9.92 13.38 -1.47
CA VAL A 103 -9.19 12.13 -1.53
C VAL A 103 -7.70 12.38 -1.35
N LEU A 104 -7.04 11.56 -0.53
CA LEU A 104 -5.59 11.41 -0.49
C LEU A 104 -5.22 10.06 -1.09
N THR A 105 -4.25 10.05 -2.00
CA THR A 105 -3.76 8.81 -2.60
C THR A 105 -2.24 8.73 -2.46
N GLY A 106 -1.79 7.60 -1.95
CA GLY A 106 -0.37 7.26 -1.83
C GLY A 106 -0.09 5.84 -2.32
N THR A 107 1.15 5.42 -2.20
CA THR A 107 1.58 4.05 -2.52
C THR A 107 2.34 3.48 -1.33
N ALA A 108 1.87 2.36 -0.80
CA ALA A 108 2.64 1.54 0.13
C ALA A 108 3.70 0.77 -0.65
N GLN A 109 4.97 1.00 -0.34
CA GLN A 109 6.09 0.29 -0.98
C GLN A 109 6.31 -1.10 -0.37
N ILE A 110 5.88 -1.27 0.86
CA ILE A 110 5.91 -2.52 1.63
C ILE A 110 4.67 -2.59 2.50
N GLY A 111 4.29 -3.78 2.93
CA GLY A 111 3.29 -3.96 3.98
C GLY A 111 3.77 -3.39 5.32
N GLY A 112 2.85 -3.00 6.17
CA GLY A 112 3.18 -2.45 7.49
C GLY A 112 2.01 -1.73 8.15
N SER A 113 2.31 -1.05 9.28
CA SER A 113 1.34 -0.25 10.01
C SER A 113 1.30 1.17 9.48
N PHE A 114 0.13 1.58 9.05
CA PHE A 114 -0.17 2.90 8.54
C PHE A 114 -1.13 3.62 9.48
N CYS A 115 -1.26 4.92 9.30
CA CYS A 115 -2.17 5.73 10.08
C CYS A 115 -2.88 6.78 9.22
N LEU A 116 -4.12 7.00 9.58
CA LEU A 116 -4.93 8.13 9.16
C LEU A 116 -5.07 9.07 10.37
N ARG A 117 -4.74 10.34 10.21
CA ARG A 117 -5.00 11.35 11.22
C ARG A 117 -5.98 12.37 10.67
N VAL A 118 -7.02 12.64 11.45
CA VAL A 118 -8.04 13.68 11.16
C VAL A 118 -7.96 14.72 12.24
N TYR A 119 -7.97 16.01 11.87
CA TYR A 119 -7.74 17.11 12.81
C TYR A 119 -8.49 18.38 12.42
N ASP A 120 -8.77 19.20 13.41
CA ASP A 120 -9.34 20.52 13.22
C ASP A 120 -8.28 21.50 12.70
N VAL A 121 -8.66 22.28 11.71
CA VAL A 121 -7.87 23.36 11.10
C VAL A 121 -8.41 24.76 11.49
N GLY A 122 -9.17 24.83 12.59
CA GLY A 122 -9.81 26.05 13.07
C GLY A 122 -11.26 26.24 12.59
N SER A 123 -11.82 25.21 11.96
CA SER A 123 -13.24 25.23 11.52
C SER A 123 -14.22 24.82 12.62
N VAL A 124 -13.74 24.04 13.59
CA VAL A 124 -14.55 23.63 14.74
C VAL A 124 -14.45 24.68 15.82
N THR A 125 -15.58 25.27 16.19
CA THR A 125 -15.68 26.30 17.23
C THR A 125 -16.72 25.92 18.26
N THR A 126 -16.79 26.62 19.37
CA THR A 126 -17.86 26.43 20.35
C THR A 126 -19.25 26.70 19.78
N ASP A 127 -19.34 27.60 18.80
CA ASP A 127 -20.61 27.98 18.16
C ASP A 127 -21.08 26.96 17.12
N THR A 128 -20.13 26.35 16.40
CA THR A 128 -20.45 25.29 15.41
C THR A 128 -20.71 23.94 16.07
N GLY A 129 -20.24 23.75 17.29
CA GLY A 129 -20.21 22.46 17.96
C GLY A 129 -19.18 21.51 17.34
N PRO A 130 -19.09 20.30 17.87
CA PRO A 130 -18.18 19.30 17.36
C PRO A 130 -18.60 18.82 15.96
N PHE A 131 -17.61 18.53 15.09
CA PHE A 131 -17.85 17.90 13.79
C PHE A 131 -17.69 16.39 13.90
N THR A 132 -18.60 15.64 13.27
CA THR A 132 -18.40 14.22 13.05
C THR A 132 -17.87 13.99 11.63
N TYR A 133 -16.99 13.03 11.50
CA TYR A 133 -16.41 12.67 10.20
C TYR A 133 -16.46 11.17 9.95
N THR A 134 -16.44 10.82 8.67
CA THR A 134 -16.20 9.45 8.20
C THR A 134 -15.15 9.49 7.11
N VAL A 135 -14.15 8.63 7.21
CA VAL A 135 -13.13 8.40 6.19
C VAL A 135 -13.09 6.93 5.85
N THR A 136 -13.11 6.60 4.57
CA THR A 136 -12.82 5.25 4.08
C THR A 136 -11.40 5.19 3.55
N VAL A 137 -10.69 4.09 3.86
CA VAL A 137 -9.34 3.83 3.36
C VAL A 137 -9.33 2.52 2.62
N GLU A 138 -9.05 2.56 1.33
CA GLU A 138 -8.85 1.39 0.48
C GLU A 138 -7.36 1.09 0.38
N HIS A 139 -6.97 -0.16 0.61
CA HIS A 139 -5.57 -0.60 0.60
C HIS A 139 -5.44 -2.11 0.33
N PRO A 140 -4.27 -2.60 -0.14
CA PRO A 140 -4.01 -4.01 -0.34
C PRO A 140 -3.62 -4.76 0.93
#